data_58d2236fa01b94cbaaae51b6017741ea
#
_entry.id   58d2236fa01b94cbaaae51b6017741ea
#
_cell.length_a   1.000
_cell.length_b   1.000
_cell.length_c   1.000
_cell.angle_alpha   90.00
_cell.angle_beta   90.00
_cell.angle_gamma   90.00
#
_symmetry.space_group_name_H-M   'P 1'
#
loop_
_entity.id
_entity.type
_entity.pdbx_description
1 polymer ?
#
loop_
_entity_poly.entity_id
_entity_poly.type
_entity_poly.pdbx_seq_one_letter_code
_entity_poly.pdbx_strand_id
1 'polypeptide(L)'
;MFAIIKKELKQYFYSMVGFVFLAFFLAIVGLYTWAGNLSQGIGNFEMTLGNMTFIFVILIPILTMRIVAEEKKQKTDQLLYTSPISLTKVILGKYIAVMILFTIAILVIALYPLLIHMYGQDVRLSLAYSSLIGFYLLGAANIAVGLFISSLTESQVIAVVVSFIVLLLSNMLTSIASMLPTDALSQALILTVAWIVVCVIAYNMMKNITVTAILAVIGEVVVWGIYIAKSAVYENLLSKVADAFAITSRYSDFELGILKYDAIVYYISVSFLFVFLTVQIIKKKRFN
;
A
#
# COMPACT_ATOMS: atom_id res chain seq x y z
N MET A 1 8.09 22.73 -7.57
CA MET A 1 7.28 21.76 -6.85
C MET A 1 5.83 22.25 -6.67
N PHE A 2 5.58 23.44 -6.12
CA PHE A 2 4.21 23.96 -5.91
C PHE A 2 3.39 24.07 -7.22
N ALA A 3 3.99 24.51 -8.32
CA ALA A 3 3.31 24.58 -9.63
C ALA A 3 2.84 23.20 -10.13
N ILE A 4 3.62 22.14 -9.83
CA ILE A 4 3.26 20.76 -10.19
C ILE A 4 2.07 20.30 -9.34
N ILE A 5 2.10 20.52 -8.04
CA ILE A 5 0.99 20.20 -7.14
C ILE A 5 -0.29 20.90 -7.61
N LYS A 6 -0.22 22.18 -7.93
CA LYS A 6 -1.36 22.95 -8.42
C LYS A 6 -1.88 22.44 -9.76
N LYS A 7 -0.99 22.05 -10.69
CA LYS A 7 -1.36 21.44 -11.99
C LYS A 7 -2.10 20.12 -11.76
N GLU A 8 -1.53 19.22 -10.96
CA GLU A 8 -2.10 17.90 -10.68
C GLU A 8 -3.48 18.01 -9.99
N LEU A 9 -3.60 18.84 -8.95
CA LEU A 9 -4.89 19.08 -8.29
C LEU A 9 -5.94 19.60 -9.27
N LYS A 10 -5.58 20.61 -10.10
CA LYS A 10 -6.49 21.08 -11.13
C LYS A 10 -6.91 19.95 -12.07
N GLN A 11 -5.98 19.07 -12.48
CA GLN A 11 -6.28 17.95 -13.36
C GLN A 11 -7.27 16.97 -12.73
N TYR A 12 -7.13 16.66 -11.43
CA TYR A 12 -8.07 15.80 -10.69
C TYR A 12 -9.48 16.40 -10.63
N PHE A 13 -9.59 17.70 -10.38
CA PHE A 13 -10.90 18.36 -10.27
C PHE A 13 -11.51 18.65 -11.66
N TYR A 14 -10.74 19.08 -12.66
CA TYR A 14 -11.27 19.28 -14.01
C TYR A 14 -11.67 17.97 -14.72
N SER A 15 -10.98 16.87 -14.46
CA SER A 15 -11.33 15.56 -15.03
C SER A 15 -12.44 14.83 -14.29
N MET A 16 -13.08 15.42 -13.31
CA MET A 16 -14.09 14.84 -12.42
C MET A 16 -13.62 13.63 -11.59
N VAL A 17 -12.45 13.05 -11.85
CA VAL A 17 -11.96 11.86 -11.12
C VAL A 17 -11.81 12.15 -9.63
N GLY A 18 -11.35 13.35 -9.26
CA GLY A 18 -11.24 13.76 -7.87
C GLY A 18 -12.61 13.84 -7.17
N PHE A 19 -13.61 14.40 -7.84
CA PHE A 19 -14.97 14.46 -7.30
C PHE A 19 -15.60 13.08 -7.17
N VAL A 20 -15.44 12.22 -8.17
CA VAL A 20 -15.95 10.85 -8.14
C VAL A 20 -15.30 10.06 -6.99
N PHE A 21 -13.97 10.19 -6.82
CA PHE A 21 -13.27 9.58 -5.71
C PHE A 21 -13.81 10.07 -4.36
N LEU A 22 -13.90 11.39 -4.15
CA LEU A 22 -14.40 11.97 -2.91
C LEU A 22 -15.84 11.55 -2.63
N ALA A 23 -16.73 11.63 -3.64
CA ALA A 23 -18.13 11.27 -3.49
C ALA A 23 -18.29 9.77 -3.12
N PHE A 24 -17.60 8.89 -3.84
CA PHE A 24 -17.71 7.46 -3.61
C PHE A 24 -17.09 7.05 -2.27
N PHE A 25 -15.92 7.60 -1.93
CA PHE A 25 -15.24 7.33 -0.68
C PHE A 25 -16.09 7.80 0.52
N LEU A 26 -16.56 9.04 0.50
CA LEU A 26 -17.39 9.60 1.58
C LEU A 26 -18.76 8.91 1.66
N ALA A 27 -19.36 8.53 0.53
CA ALA A 27 -20.61 7.78 0.54
C ALA A 27 -20.47 6.42 1.22
N ILE A 28 -19.40 5.69 0.92
CA ILE A 28 -19.16 4.38 1.55
C ILE A 28 -18.85 4.56 3.04
N VAL A 29 -17.98 5.51 3.42
CA VAL A 29 -17.69 5.80 4.84
C VAL A 29 -19.00 6.19 5.56
N GLY A 30 -19.82 7.03 4.94
CA GLY A 30 -21.12 7.42 5.48
C GLY A 30 -22.07 6.23 5.70
N LEU A 31 -22.16 5.34 4.71
CA LEU A 31 -22.98 4.12 4.81
C LEU A 31 -22.52 3.19 5.94
N TYR A 32 -21.21 2.95 6.04
CA TYR A 32 -20.65 2.12 7.11
C TYR A 32 -20.86 2.77 8.49
N THR A 33 -20.67 4.09 8.60
CA THR A 33 -20.93 4.83 9.84
C THR A 33 -22.41 4.81 10.22
N TRP A 34 -23.31 4.97 9.25
CA TRP A 34 -24.74 4.85 9.49
C TRP A 34 -25.10 3.44 9.95
N ALA A 35 -24.69 2.40 9.22
CA ALA A 35 -25.04 1.02 9.50
C ALA A 35 -24.36 0.46 10.77
N GLY A 36 -23.08 0.79 11.02
CA GLY A 36 -22.31 0.28 12.14
C GLY A 36 -22.46 1.07 13.44
N ASN A 37 -22.66 2.38 13.34
CA ASN A 37 -22.72 3.25 14.51
C ASN A 37 -24.12 3.81 14.77
N LEU A 38 -24.68 4.60 13.85
CA LEU A 38 -25.91 5.34 14.11
C LEU A 38 -27.14 4.45 14.24
N SER A 39 -27.30 3.44 13.36
CA SER A 39 -28.46 2.55 13.39
C SER A 39 -28.44 1.55 14.55
N GLN A 40 -27.24 1.17 15.00
CA GLN A 40 -27.06 0.20 16.07
C GLN A 40 -26.88 0.83 17.46
N GLY A 41 -26.71 2.14 17.52
CA GLY A 41 -26.48 2.81 18.77
C GLY A 41 -25.06 2.56 19.36
N ILE A 42 -24.06 2.28 18.54
CA ILE A 42 -22.72 1.90 18.97
C ILE A 42 -21.73 3.02 18.65
N GLY A 43 -21.01 3.49 19.70
CA GLY A 43 -20.01 4.58 19.57
C GLY A 43 -18.63 4.17 19.04
N ASN A 44 -18.41 2.92 18.67
CA ASN A 44 -17.08 2.38 18.30
C ASN A 44 -16.73 2.72 16.82
N PHE A 45 -16.38 3.97 16.57
CA PHE A 45 -16.02 4.44 15.23
C PHE A 45 -14.70 3.82 14.72
N GLU A 46 -13.77 3.49 15.63
CA GLU A 46 -12.52 2.80 15.32
C GLU A 46 -12.75 1.46 14.62
N MET A 47 -13.72 0.66 15.06
CA MET A 47 -14.09 -0.61 14.41
C MET A 47 -14.68 -0.39 13.02
N THR A 48 -15.45 0.68 12.84
CA THR A 48 -16.00 1.05 11.53
C THR A 48 -14.89 1.37 10.55
N LEU A 49 -13.87 2.13 10.95
CA LEU A 49 -12.70 2.42 10.11
C LEU A 49 -11.89 1.14 9.81
N GLY A 50 -11.73 0.24 10.80
CA GLY A 50 -11.05 -1.04 10.61
C GLY A 50 -11.70 -1.89 9.53
N ASN A 51 -12.99 -2.08 9.61
CA ASN A 51 -13.77 -2.81 8.60
C ASN A 51 -13.69 -2.18 7.21
N MET A 52 -13.37 -0.88 7.15
CA MET A 52 -13.26 -0.16 5.88
C MET A 52 -11.85 -0.16 5.27
N THR A 53 -10.85 -0.69 5.93
CA THR A 53 -9.48 -0.71 5.39
C THR A 53 -9.40 -1.40 4.01
N PHE A 54 -10.28 -2.38 3.78
CA PHE A 54 -10.41 -3.07 2.48
C PHE A 54 -10.80 -2.14 1.33
N ILE A 55 -11.46 -1.00 1.60
CA ILE A 55 -11.87 -0.07 0.55
C ILE A 55 -10.68 0.52 -0.20
N PHE A 56 -9.53 0.63 0.46
CA PHE A 56 -8.30 1.11 -0.16
C PHE A 56 -7.83 0.22 -1.30
N VAL A 57 -8.11 -1.09 -1.24
CA VAL A 57 -7.78 -2.04 -2.31
C VAL A 57 -8.48 -1.68 -3.61
N ILE A 58 -9.66 -1.08 -3.54
CA ILE A 58 -10.48 -0.70 -4.71
C ILE A 58 -10.21 0.76 -5.10
N LEU A 59 -10.30 1.68 -4.15
CA LEU A 59 -10.29 3.11 -4.46
C LEU A 59 -8.90 3.67 -4.77
N ILE A 60 -7.86 3.17 -4.12
CA ILE A 60 -6.50 3.70 -4.35
C ILE A 60 -5.98 3.36 -5.76
N PRO A 61 -6.15 2.15 -6.32
CA PRO A 61 -5.81 1.89 -7.71
C PRO A 61 -6.48 2.86 -8.69
N ILE A 62 -7.76 3.15 -8.51
CA ILE A 62 -8.51 4.08 -9.36
C ILE A 62 -7.94 5.50 -9.24
N LEU A 63 -7.62 5.93 -8.02
CA LEU A 63 -7.04 7.24 -7.75
C LEU A 63 -5.65 7.41 -8.35
N THR A 64 -4.82 6.37 -8.26
CA THR A 64 -3.39 6.43 -8.63
C THR A 64 -3.09 6.05 -10.08
N MET A 65 -4.01 5.38 -10.79
CA MET A 65 -3.79 4.87 -12.14
C MET A 65 -3.31 5.95 -13.14
N ARG A 66 -3.79 7.19 -12.98
CA ARG A 66 -3.54 8.28 -13.93
C ARG A 66 -2.26 9.05 -13.68
N ILE A 67 -1.69 8.97 -12.46
CA ILE A 67 -0.64 9.88 -11.98
C ILE A 67 0.58 9.92 -12.91
N VAL A 68 1.01 8.76 -13.41
CA VAL A 68 2.17 8.65 -14.30
C VAL A 68 1.81 7.97 -15.61
N ALA A 69 0.95 6.93 -15.58
CA ALA A 69 0.60 6.16 -16.76
C ALA A 69 -0.09 7.01 -17.85
N GLU A 70 -0.90 7.99 -17.48
CA GLU A 70 -1.55 8.89 -18.43
C GLU A 70 -0.55 9.78 -19.16
N GLU A 71 0.41 10.38 -18.44
CA GLU A 71 1.44 11.22 -19.07
C GLU A 71 2.32 10.43 -20.03
N LYS A 72 2.65 9.18 -19.67
CA LYS A 72 3.38 8.28 -20.57
C LYS A 72 2.58 7.94 -21.82
N LYS A 73 1.29 7.61 -21.66
CA LYS A 73 0.40 7.32 -22.78
C LYS A 73 0.30 8.52 -23.76
N GLN A 74 0.25 9.72 -23.20
CA GLN A 74 0.17 10.97 -23.99
C GLN A 74 1.55 11.48 -24.45
N LYS A 75 2.65 10.82 -24.05
CA LYS A 75 4.04 11.24 -24.32
C LYS A 75 4.38 12.63 -23.76
N THR A 76 3.59 13.14 -22.83
CA THR A 76 3.83 14.44 -22.17
C THR A 76 4.90 14.36 -21.09
N ASP A 77 5.26 13.15 -20.67
CA ASP A 77 6.40 12.90 -19.77
C ASP A 77 7.73 13.39 -20.34
N GLN A 78 7.89 13.40 -21.68
CA GLN A 78 9.08 13.92 -22.36
C GLN A 78 9.30 15.42 -22.09
N LEU A 79 8.22 16.21 -21.99
CA LEU A 79 8.29 17.63 -21.63
C LEU A 79 8.76 17.84 -20.20
N LEU A 80 8.42 16.91 -19.28
CA LEU A 80 8.91 16.94 -17.92
C LEU A 80 10.40 16.59 -17.82
N TYR A 81 10.89 15.70 -18.69
CA TYR A 81 12.29 15.29 -18.73
C TYR A 81 13.22 16.37 -19.29
N THR A 82 12.73 17.22 -20.20
CA THR A 82 13.48 18.35 -20.76
C THR A 82 13.44 19.60 -19.88
N SER A 83 12.53 19.64 -18.89
CA SER A 83 12.42 20.79 -18.00
C SER A 83 13.58 20.87 -17.00
N PRO A 84 13.99 22.07 -16.54
CA PRO A 84 15.10 22.22 -15.57
C PRO A 84 14.72 21.80 -14.12
N ILE A 85 13.58 21.10 -13.96
CA ILE A 85 13.09 20.66 -12.64
C ILE A 85 13.62 19.24 -12.37
N SER A 86 14.12 19.00 -11.15
CA SER A 86 14.55 17.66 -10.77
C SER A 86 13.38 16.66 -10.74
N LEU A 87 13.57 15.46 -11.27
CA LEU A 87 12.56 14.40 -11.31
C LEU A 87 12.02 14.06 -9.90
N THR A 88 12.85 14.12 -8.89
CA THR A 88 12.43 13.92 -7.50
C THR A 88 11.35 14.94 -7.09
N LYS A 89 11.52 16.23 -7.45
CA LYS A 89 10.51 17.27 -7.17
C LYS A 89 9.22 17.05 -7.95
N VAL A 90 9.30 16.46 -9.14
CA VAL A 90 8.12 16.13 -9.96
C VAL A 90 7.32 15.03 -9.28
N ILE A 91 7.96 13.91 -8.94
CA ILE A 91 7.28 12.74 -8.33
C ILE A 91 6.75 13.07 -6.94
N LEU A 92 7.53 13.76 -6.11
CA LEU A 92 7.04 14.24 -4.81
C LEU A 92 5.85 15.19 -4.98
N GLY A 93 5.88 16.08 -5.97
CA GLY A 93 4.74 16.98 -6.25
C GLY A 93 3.47 16.21 -6.63
N LYS A 94 3.59 15.14 -7.42
CA LYS A 94 2.49 14.26 -7.79
C LYS A 94 1.94 13.49 -6.58
N TYR A 95 2.81 12.89 -5.79
CA TYR A 95 2.43 12.20 -4.55
C TYR A 95 1.69 13.14 -3.59
N ILE A 96 2.25 14.32 -3.33
CA ILE A 96 1.63 15.31 -2.44
C ILE A 96 0.28 15.80 -2.98
N ALA A 97 0.10 15.95 -4.28
CA ALA A 97 -1.19 16.34 -4.86
C ALA A 97 -2.29 15.31 -4.56
N VAL A 98 -1.98 14.02 -4.69
CA VAL A 98 -2.93 12.93 -4.34
C VAL A 98 -3.16 12.89 -2.84
N MET A 99 -2.11 13.09 -2.04
CA MET A 99 -2.24 13.15 -0.58
C MET A 99 -3.12 14.32 -0.13
N ILE A 100 -3.06 15.47 -0.80
CA ILE A 100 -3.97 16.61 -0.50
C ILE A 100 -5.43 16.21 -0.78
N LEU A 101 -5.69 15.56 -1.93
CA LEU A 101 -7.04 15.09 -2.24
C LEU A 101 -7.54 14.08 -1.18
N PHE A 102 -6.70 13.15 -0.79
CA PHE A 102 -7.00 12.18 0.26
C PHE A 102 -7.21 12.85 1.62
N THR A 103 -6.39 13.84 1.96
CA THR A 103 -6.52 14.63 3.19
C THR A 103 -7.87 15.35 3.26
N ILE A 104 -8.37 15.89 2.15
CA ILE A 104 -9.69 16.52 2.10
C ILE A 104 -10.78 15.51 2.52
N ALA A 105 -10.73 14.28 2.00
CA ALA A 105 -11.66 13.23 2.40
C ALA A 105 -11.55 12.89 3.90
N ILE A 106 -10.33 12.74 4.40
CA ILE A 106 -10.07 12.41 5.81
C ILE A 106 -10.55 13.54 6.75
N LEU A 107 -10.40 14.80 6.36
CA LEU A 107 -10.90 15.93 7.15
C LEU A 107 -12.43 15.90 7.29
N VAL A 108 -13.14 15.48 6.24
CA VAL A 108 -14.60 15.29 6.33
C VAL A 108 -14.94 14.11 7.24
N ILE A 109 -14.19 13.00 7.12
CA ILE A 109 -14.39 11.81 7.96
C ILE A 109 -14.08 12.12 9.44
N ALA A 110 -13.15 13.02 9.71
CA ALA A 110 -12.81 13.46 11.08
C ALA A 110 -13.99 14.14 11.82
N LEU A 111 -15.02 14.55 11.10
CA LEU A 111 -16.24 15.09 11.71
C LEU A 111 -17.19 13.99 12.21
N TYR A 112 -17.09 12.75 11.69
CA TYR A 112 -18.01 11.66 12.01
C TYR A 112 -18.00 11.26 13.49
N PRO A 113 -16.85 11.11 14.18
CA PRO A 113 -16.86 10.82 15.62
C PRO A 113 -17.61 11.89 16.44
N LEU A 114 -17.51 13.17 16.04
CA LEU A 114 -18.22 14.25 16.70
C LEU A 114 -19.74 14.16 16.46
N LEU A 115 -20.15 13.84 15.22
CA LEU A 115 -21.56 13.64 14.89
C LEU A 115 -22.15 12.47 15.68
N ILE A 116 -21.45 11.32 15.76
CA ILE A 116 -21.89 10.15 16.50
C ILE A 116 -22.06 10.51 17.99
N HIS A 117 -21.10 11.26 18.54
CA HIS A 117 -21.18 11.74 19.94
C HIS A 117 -22.40 12.66 20.18
N MET A 118 -22.70 13.56 19.24
CA MET A 118 -23.86 14.46 19.32
C MET A 118 -25.20 13.71 19.29
N TYR A 119 -25.25 12.52 18.67
CA TYR A 119 -26.44 11.64 18.67
C TYR A 119 -26.57 10.81 19.96
N GLY A 120 -25.80 11.12 20.99
CA GLY A 120 -25.92 10.49 22.32
C GLY A 120 -25.19 9.15 22.45
N GLN A 121 -24.32 8.82 21.50
CA GLN A 121 -23.47 7.63 21.54
C GLN A 121 -22.25 7.91 22.40
N ASP A 122 -21.83 6.94 23.21
CA ASP A 122 -20.61 7.05 24.02
C ASP A 122 -19.36 6.76 23.16
N VAL A 123 -18.87 7.80 22.45
CA VAL A 123 -17.70 7.73 21.59
C VAL A 123 -16.45 8.05 22.36
N ARG A 124 -15.49 7.12 22.38
CA ARG A 124 -14.13 7.37 22.89
C ARG A 124 -13.32 8.15 21.84
N LEU A 125 -13.40 9.49 21.86
CA LEU A 125 -12.77 10.34 20.86
C LEU A 125 -11.27 10.07 20.67
N SER A 126 -10.54 9.71 21.74
CA SER A 126 -9.11 9.38 21.65
C SER A 126 -8.85 8.16 20.78
N LEU A 127 -9.68 7.10 20.90
CA LEU A 127 -9.60 5.89 20.08
C LEU A 127 -9.97 6.20 18.63
N ALA A 128 -11.06 6.90 18.42
CA ALA A 128 -11.55 7.28 17.09
C ALA A 128 -10.50 8.09 16.31
N TYR A 129 -9.87 9.07 16.94
CA TYR A 129 -8.84 9.88 16.26
C TYR A 129 -7.50 9.14 16.10
N SER A 130 -7.13 8.27 17.04
CA SER A 130 -5.97 7.37 16.88
C SER A 130 -6.15 6.47 15.65
N SER A 131 -7.31 5.83 15.54
CA SER A 131 -7.67 5.01 14.39
C SER A 131 -7.68 5.80 13.08
N LEU A 132 -8.17 7.05 13.10
CA LEU A 132 -8.16 7.93 11.93
C LEU A 132 -6.74 8.30 11.47
N ILE A 133 -5.82 8.52 12.40
CA ILE A 133 -4.40 8.76 12.09
C ILE A 133 -3.80 7.52 11.42
N GLY A 134 -4.04 6.32 12.00
CA GLY A 134 -3.61 5.06 11.39
C GLY A 134 -4.18 4.85 9.99
N PHE A 135 -5.47 5.15 9.81
CA PHE A 135 -6.16 5.07 8.52
C PHE A 135 -5.55 6.01 7.47
N TYR A 136 -5.19 7.23 7.88
CA TYR A 136 -4.49 8.18 7.02
C TYR A 136 -3.10 7.68 6.61
N LEU A 137 -2.33 7.16 7.55
CA LEU A 137 -0.99 6.63 7.28
C LEU A 137 -1.03 5.37 6.39
N LEU A 138 -1.99 4.47 6.63
CA LEU A 138 -2.25 3.31 5.79
C LEU A 138 -2.60 3.73 4.35
N GLY A 139 -3.49 4.70 4.20
CA GLY A 139 -3.86 5.26 2.90
C GLY A 139 -2.66 5.89 2.18
N ALA A 140 -1.81 6.63 2.90
CA ALA A 140 -0.59 7.23 2.37
C ALA A 140 0.38 6.18 1.82
N ALA A 141 0.61 5.09 2.56
CA ALA A 141 1.44 3.97 2.11
C ALA A 141 0.88 3.29 0.85
N ASN A 142 -0.42 3.02 0.84
CA ASN A 142 -1.09 2.42 -0.31
C ASN A 142 -1.06 3.33 -1.55
N ILE A 143 -1.21 4.65 -1.39
CA ILE A 143 -1.07 5.64 -2.48
C ILE A 143 0.35 5.62 -3.05
N ALA A 144 1.38 5.48 -2.21
CA ALA A 144 2.76 5.38 -2.67
C ALA A 144 3.01 4.11 -3.51
N VAL A 145 2.43 2.97 -3.10
CA VAL A 145 2.45 1.71 -3.87
C VAL A 145 1.75 1.89 -5.21
N GLY A 146 0.55 2.47 -5.23
CA GLY A 146 -0.20 2.72 -6.47
C GLY A 146 0.54 3.67 -7.41
N LEU A 147 1.18 4.73 -6.91
CA LEU A 147 2.04 5.63 -7.67
C LEU A 147 3.20 4.87 -8.34
N PHE A 148 3.87 3.99 -7.59
CA PHE A 148 4.95 3.16 -8.09
C PHE A 148 4.47 2.28 -9.24
N ILE A 149 3.36 1.56 -9.08
CA ILE A 149 2.80 0.68 -10.11
C ILE A 149 2.39 1.49 -11.35
N SER A 150 1.75 2.65 -11.17
CA SER A 150 1.43 3.57 -12.27
C SER A 150 2.68 4.00 -13.06
N SER A 151 3.85 4.04 -12.42
CA SER A 151 5.13 4.37 -13.06
C SER A 151 5.72 3.24 -13.92
N LEU A 152 5.28 2.00 -13.73
CA LEU A 152 5.80 0.82 -14.46
C LEU A 152 5.16 0.66 -15.85
N THR A 153 3.92 1.10 -16.02
CA THR A 153 3.11 0.89 -17.23
C THR A 153 2.70 2.22 -17.90
N GLU A 154 2.33 2.13 -19.16
CA GLU A 154 1.73 3.24 -19.93
C GLU A 154 0.21 3.11 -20.03
N SER A 155 -0.33 1.95 -19.68
CA SER A 155 -1.77 1.68 -19.69
C SER A 155 -2.39 1.93 -18.33
N GLN A 156 -3.36 2.83 -18.23
CA GLN A 156 -4.13 3.10 -17.02
C GLN A 156 -4.86 1.85 -16.52
N VAL A 157 -5.41 1.04 -17.44
CA VAL A 157 -6.13 -0.20 -17.10
C VAL A 157 -5.19 -1.22 -16.45
N ILE A 158 -4.01 -1.41 -17.04
CA ILE A 158 -3.00 -2.31 -16.46
C ILE A 158 -2.55 -1.77 -15.09
N ALA A 159 -2.37 -0.45 -14.94
CA ALA A 159 -2.02 0.15 -13.66
C ALA A 159 -3.06 -0.15 -12.57
N VAL A 160 -4.37 -0.02 -12.88
CA VAL A 160 -5.46 -0.35 -11.94
C VAL A 160 -5.40 -1.82 -11.55
N VAL A 161 -5.39 -2.72 -12.55
CA VAL A 161 -5.44 -4.16 -12.30
C VAL A 161 -4.24 -4.64 -11.47
N VAL A 162 -3.03 -4.21 -11.82
CA VAL A 162 -1.82 -4.61 -11.09
C VAL A 162 -1.82 -4.00 -9.68
N SER A 163 -2.21 -2.72 -9.53
CA SER A 163 -2.31 -2.10 -8.20
C SER A 163 -3.35 -2.80 -7.34
N PHE A 164 -4.52 -3.14 -7.90
CA PHE A 164 -5.56 -3.89 -7.20
C PHE A 164 -5.03 -5.26 -6.72
N ILE A 165 -4.38 -6.03 -7.59
CA ILE A 165 -3.82 -7.34 -7.24
C ILE A 165 -2.76 -7.20 -6.14
N VAL A 166 -1.84 -6.24 -6.25
CA VAL A 166 -0.77 -6.06 -5.26
C VAL A 166 -1.34 -5.65 -3.90
N LEU A 167 -2.29 -4.71 -3.85
CA LEU A 167 -2.92 -4.28 -2.61
C LEU A 167 -3.82 -5.38 -2.02
N LEU A 168 -4.52 -6.15 -2.86
CA LEU A 168 -5.32 -7.29 -2.43
C LEU A 168 -4.44 -8.37 -1.80
N LEU A 169 -3.35 -8.74 -2.48
CA LEU A 169 -2.39 -9.70 -1.95
C LEU A 169 -1.79 -9.22 -0.63
N SER A 170 -1.37 -7.95 -0.55
CA SER A 170 -0.84 -7.37 0.70
C SER A 170 -1.86 -7.42 1.85
N ASN A 171 -3.14 -7.21 1.55
CA ASN A 171 -4.21 -7.28 2.54
C ASN A 171 -4.50 -8.72 3.01
N MET A 172 -4.39 -9.70 2.11
CA MET A 172 -4.66 -11.11 2.42
C MET A 172 -3.45 -11.89 2.94
N LEU A 173 -2.24 -11.30 2.89
CA LEU A 173 -0.99 -12.00 3.23
C LEU A 173 -1.00 -12.63 4.62
N THR A 174 -1.49 -11.92 5.63
CA THR A 174 -1.58 -12.43 7.01
C THR A 174 -2.54 -13.61 7.12
N SER A 175 -3.70 -13.52 6.45
CA SER A 175 -4.69 -14.61 6.43
C SER A 175 -4.16 -15.84 5.70
N ILE A 176 -3.44 -15.65 4.60
CA ILE A 176 -2.80 -16.76 3.87
C ILE A 176 -1.70 -17.39 4.73
N ALA A 177 -0.86 -16.56 5.37
CA ALA A 177 0.23 -17.03 6.21
C ALA A 177 -0.27 -17.80 7.45
N SER A 178 -1.42 -17.42 8.02
CA SER A 178 -2.02 -18.14 9.16
C SER A 178 -2.56 -19.54 8.80
N MET A 179 -2.79 -19.82 7.50
CA MET A 179 -3.19 -21.15 7.02
C MET A 179 -1.99 -22.09 6.83
N LEU A 180 -0.76 -21.55 6.83
CA LEU A 180 0.45 -22.34 6.66
C LEU A 180 0.87 -22.99 7.99
N PRO A 181 1.46 -24.18 7.94
CA PRO A 181 1.99 -24.84 9.13
C PRO A 181 3.03 -23.95 9.83
N THR A 182 3.01 -23.93 11.15
CA THR A 182 3.91 -23.10 11.96
C THR A 182 5.18 -23.80 12.40
N ASP A 183 5.23 -25.13 12.23
CA ASP A 183 6.37 -25.96 12.61
C ASP A 183 7.61 -25.71 11.72
N ALA A 184 8.77 -25.77 12.32
CA ALA A 184 10.03 -25.41 11.67
C ALA A 184 10.33 -26.27 10.42
N LEU A 185 9.98 -27.56 10.43
CA LEU A 185 10.25 -28.47 9.31
C LEU A 185 9.40 -28.12 8.09
N SER A 186 8.08 -27.94 8.28
CA SER A 186 7.18 -27.58 7.20
C SER A 186 7.54 -26.22 6.60
N GLN A 187 7.93 -25.25 7.42
CA GLN A 187 8.38 -23.96 6.94
C GLN A 187 9.69 -24.03 6.16
N ALA A 188 10.66 -24.87 6.57
CA ALA A 188 11.86 -25.10 5.80
C ALA A 188 11.54 -25.74 4.44
N LEU A 189 10.61 -26.73 4.38
CA LEU A 189 10.16 -27.34 3.13
C LEU A 189 9.48 -26.33 2.19
N ILE A 190 8.63 -25.46 2.71
CA ILE A 190 7.98 -24.41 1.90
C ILE A 190 9.02 -23.46 1.32
N LEU A 191 10.02 -23.06 2.11
CA LEU A 191 11.11 -22.21 1.63
C LEU A 191 11.96 -22.91 0.56
N THR A 192 12.24 -24.20 0.71
CA THR A 192 12.91 -25.04 -0.31
C THR A 192 12.14 -25.00 -1.63
N VAL A 193 10.83 -25.26 -1.59
CA VAL A 193 9.97 -25.20 -2.79
C VAL A 193 9.97 -23.79 -3.39
N ALA A 194 9.80 -22.75 -2.56
CA ALA A 194 9.82 -21.35 -3.02
C ALA A 194 11.18 -21.01 -3.68
N TRP A 195 12.29 -21.46 -3.11
CA TRP A 195 13.63 -21.24 -3.66
C TRP A 195 13.81 -21.94 -5.01
N ILE A 196 13.34 -23.17 -5.15
CA ILE A 196 13.35 -23.91 -6.43
C ILE A 196 12.57 -23.13 -7.50
N VAL A 197 11.39 -22.59 -7.17
CA VAL A 197 10.60 -21.79 -8.11
C VAL A 197 11.37 -20.53 -8.54
N VAL A 198 12.04 -19.83 -7.60
CA VAL A 198 12.90 -18.68 -7.91
C VAL A 198 14.04 -19.09 -8.85
N CYS A 199 14.67 -20.23 -8.62
CA CYS A 199 15.73 -20.76 -9.49
C CYS A 199 15.23 -21.08 -10.90
N VAL A 200 14.02 -21.66 -11.04
CA VAL A 200 13.39 -21.92 -12.34
C VAL A 200 13.13 -20.61 -13.10
N ILE A 201 12.62 -19.59 -12.42
CA ILE A 201 12.41 -18.26 -13.02
C ILE A 201 13.76 -17.65 -13.45
N ALA A 202 14.77 -17.69 -12.59
CA ALA A 202 16.10 -17.22 -12.89
C ALA A 202 16.73 -17.92 -14.10
N TYR A 203 16.54 -19.25 -14.22
CA TYR A 203 16.97 -20.00 -15.40
C TYR A 203 16.32 -19.49 -16.68
N ASN A 204 15.00 -19.27 -16.66
CA ASN A 204 14.28 -18.75 -17.82
C ASN A 204 14.76 -17.35 -18.25
N MET A 205 15.20 -16.52 -17.31
CA MET A 205 15.73 -15.18 -17.58
C MET A 205 17.19 -15.19 -18.06
N MET A 206 18.05 -15.99 -17.42
CA MET A 206 19.49 -16.00 -17.67
C MET A 206 19.92 -17.01 -18.73
N LYS A 207 19.10 -18.07 -18.96
CA LYS A 207 19.39 -19.22 -19.85
C LYS A 207 20.75 -19.87 -19.64
N ASN A 208 21.30 -19.74 -18.42
CA ASN A 208 22.59 -20.29 -18.04
C ASN A 208 22.42 -21.31 -16.92
N ILE A 209 22.50 -22.61 -17.29
CA ILE A 209 22.26 -23.71 -16.35
C ILE A 209 23.29 -23.76 -15.22
N THR A 210 24.56 -23.42 -15.51
CA THR A 210 25.64 -23.50 -14.53
C THR A 210 25.44 -22.49 -13.39
N VAL A 211 25.13 -21.23 -13.74
CA VAL A 211 24.86 -20.16 -12.75
C VAL A 211 23.63 -20.50 -11.92
N THR A 212 22.57 -20.98 -12.56
CA THR A 212 21.31 -21.34 -11.85
C THR A 212 21.52 -22.53 -10.92
N ALA A 213 22.28 -23.55 -11.36
CA ALA A 213 22.58 -24.71 -10.51
C ALA A 213 23.41 -24.30 -9.26
N ILE A 214 24.41 -23.43 -9.42
CA ILE A 214 25.19 -22.90 -8.30
C ILE A 214 24.28 -22.14 -7.33
N LEU A 215 23.41 -21.26 -7.84
CA LEU A 215 22.45 -20.52 -7.00
C LEU A 215 21.49 -21.46 -6.26
N ALA A 216 21.01 -22.50 -6.94
CA ALA A 216 20.12 -23.49 -6.32
C ALA A 216 20.81 -24.21 -5.15
N VAL A 217 22.02 -24.72 -5.37
CA VAL A 217 22.77 -25.41 -4.32
C VAL A 217 23.11 -24.50 -3.15
N ILE A 218 23.58 -23.26 -3.42
CA ILE A 218 23.89 -22.29 -2.35
C ILE A 218 22.65 -22.00 -1.51
N GLY A 219 21.50 -21.74 -2.15
CA GLY A 219 20.28 -21.43 -1.41
C GLY A 219 19.77 -22.60 -0.56
N GLU A 220 19.80 -23.82 -1.09
CA GLU A 220 19.43 -25.01 -0.32
C GLU A 220 20.38 -25.25 0.86
N VAL A 221 21.69 -25.12 0.65
CA VAL A 221 22.67 -25.22 1.73
C VAL A 221 22.40 -24.18 2.83
N VAL A 222 22.04 -22.96 2.47
CA VAL A 222 21.69 -21.91 3.43
C VAL A 222 20.40 -22.28 4.17
N VAL A 223 19.34 -22.69 3.45
CA VAL A 223 18.06 -23.05 4.06
C VAL A 223 18.25 -24.19 5.06
N TRP A 224 18.83 -25.32 4.65
CA TRP A 224 19.01 -26.47 5.52
C TRP A 224 20.12 -26.28 6.57
N GLY A 225 21.14 -25.50 6.25
CA GLY A 225 22.20 -25.15 7.21
C GLY A 225 21.67 -24.34 8.39
N ILE A 226 20.83 -23.33 8.14
CA ILE A 226 20.16 -22.57 9.21
C ILE A 226 19.18 -23.46 9.99
N TYR A 227 18.44 -24.34 9.31
CA TYR A 227 17.51 -25.27 9.98
C TYR A 227 18.25 -26.17 10.97
N ILE A 228 19.39 -26.75 10.59
CA ILE A 228 20.20 -27.61 11.46
C ILE A 228 20.83 -26.80 12.61
N ALA A 229 21.29 -25.59 12.35
CA ALA A 229 21.94 -24.75 13.34
C ALA A 229 20.97 -24.14 14.36
N LYS A 230 19.80 -23.68 13.90
CA LYS A 230 18.78 -22.99 14.71
C LYS A 230 17.37 -23.20 14.13
N SER A 231 16.77 -24.37 14.36
CA SER A 231 15.41 -24.67 13.90
C SER A 231 14.35 -23.67 14.39
N ALA A 232 14.52 -23.11 15.58
CA ALA A 232 13.62 -22.10 16.14
C ALA A 232 13.48 -20.82 15.31
N VAL A 233 14.45 -20.51 14.42
CA VAL A 233 14.36 -19.36 13.50
C VAL A 233 13.25 -19.57 12.46
N TYR A 234 12.98 -20.81 12.10
CA TYR A 234 11.95 -21.16 11.13
C TYR A 234 10.53 -21.18 11.74
N GLU A 235 10.41 -21.26 13.07
CA GLU A 235 9.09 -21.20 13.70
C GLU A 235 8.41 -19.86 13.42
N ASN A 236 7.25 -19.92 12.76
CA ASN A 236 6.47 -18.77 12.32
C ASN A 236 7.22 -17.81 11.39
N LEU A 237 8.27 -18.25 10.68
CA LEU A 237 9.06 -17.38 9.81
C LEU A 237 8.21 -16.78 8.68
N LEU A 238 7.38 -17.61 8.02
CA LEU A 238 6.52 -17.16 6.93
C LEU A 238 5.47 -16.17 7.42
N SER A 239 4.91 -16.36 8.61
CA SER A 239 3.99 -15.38 9.21
C SER A 239 4.69 -14.07 9.51
N LYS A 240 5.91 -14.09 10.06
CA LYS A 240 6.71 -12.88 10.31
C LYS A 240 7.04 -12.13 9.01
N VAL A 241 7.39 -12.88 7.94
CA VAL A 241 7.65 -12.28 6.62
C VAL A 241 6.36 -11.72 6.03
N ALA A 242 5.25 -12.46 6.10
CA ALA A 242 3.96 -11.98 5.64
C ALA A 242 3.54 -10.70 6.36
N ASP A 243 3.70 -10.64 7.67
CA ASP A 243 3.41 -9.44 8.48
C ASP A 243 4.28 -8.24 8.07
N ALA A 244 5.52 -8.47 7.64
CA ALA A 244 6.38 -7.40 7.18
C ALA A 244 5.89 -6.78 5.86
N PHE A 245 5.26 -7.57 4.98
CA PHE A 245 4.71 -7.12 3.69
C PHE A 245 3.22 -6.78 3.74
N ALA A 246 2.50 -7.22 4.76
CA ALA A 246 1.09 -6.91 4.96
C ALA A 246 0.92 -5.48 5.50
N ILE A 247 0.66 -4.55 4.59
CA ILE A 247 0.55 -3.12 4.94
C ILE A 247 -0.58 -2.89 5.96
N THR A 248 -1.66 -3.66 5.88
CA THR A 248 -2.84 -3.50 6.75
C THR A 248 -2.65 -4.09 8.15
N SER A 249 -1.73 -5.06 8.34
CA SER A 249 -1.59 -5.78 9.62
C SER A 249 -1.32 -4.88 10.83
N ARG A 250 -0.58 -3.79 10.62
CA ARG A 250 -0.24 -2.84 11.69
C ARG A 250 -1.32 -1.83 12.02
N TYR A 251 -2.42 -1.84 11.29
CA TYR A 251 -3.55 -0.95 11.53
C TYR A 251 -4.31 -1.33 12.81
N SER A 252 -4.34 -2.61 13.17
CA SER A 252 -5.02 -3.11 14.38
C SER A 252 -4.56 -2.43 15.68
N ASP A 253 -3.30 -2.02 15.76
CA ASP A 253 -2.80 -1.28 16.93
C ASP A 253 -3.50 0.08 17.08
N PHE A 254 -3.76 0.77 15.97
CA PHE A 254 -4.47 2.05 15.96
C PHE A 254 -5.96 1.90 16.30
N GLU A 255 -6.59 0.79 15.94
CA GLU A 255 -7.96 0.47 16.36
C GLU A 255 -8.07 0.31 17.88
N LEU A 256 -7.03 -0.23 18.51
CA LEU A 256 -6.94 -0.35 19.97
C LEU A 256 -6.51 0.95 20.66
N GLY A 257 -6.35 2.06 19.92
CA GLY A 257 -5.93 3.35 20.41
C GLY A 257 -4.43 3.43 20.76
N ILE A 258 -3.65 2.43 20.36
CA ILE A 258 -2.23 2.36 20.65
C ILE A 258 -1.45 3.01 19.51
N LEU A 259 -0.91 4.20 19.75
CA LEU A 259 -0.01 4.88 18.82
C LEU A 259 1.41 4.30 18.95
N LYS A 260 1.65 3.14 18.32
CA LYS A 260 2.99 2.55 18.28
C LYS A 260 3.90 3.29 17.30
N TYR A 261 5.06 3.69 17.77
CA TYR A 261 6.07 4.35 16.92
C TYR A 261 6.54 3.47 15.77
N ASP A 262 6.64 2.15 15.98
CA ASP A 262 7.04 1.19 14.94
C ASP A 262 6.05 1.15 13.77
N ALA A 263 4.74 1.21 14.03
CA ALA A 263 3.73 1.26 12.99
C ALA A 263 3.76 2.58 12.19
N ILE A 264 3.97 3.72 12.88
CA ILE A 264 4.12 5.02 12.22
C ILE A 264 5.37 5.04 11.34
N VAL A 265 6.51 4.61 11.87
CA VAL A 265 7.77 4.53 11.14
C VAL A 265 7.65 3.59 9.95
N TYR A 266 6.97 2.46 10.10
CA TYR A 266 6.71 1.53 9.01
C TYR A 266 5.95 2.18 7.85
N TYR A 267 4.81 2.84 8.10
CA TYR A 267 4.03 3.48 7.04
C TYR A 267 4.79 4.61 6.33
N ILE A 268 5.54 5.40 7.08
CA ILE A 268 6.41 6.45 6.53
C ILE A 268 7.52 5.82 5.68
N SER A 269 8.14 4.73 6.17
CA SER A 269 9.22 4.03 5.45
C SER A 269 8.72 3.39 4.16
N VAL A 270 7.55 2.76 4.17
CA VAL A 270 6.91 2.19 2.98
C VAL A 270 6.61 3.30 1.96
N SER A 271 6.01 4.41 2.41
CA SER A 271 5.73 5.54 1.54
C SER A 271 6.99 6.11 0.90
N PHE A 272 8.03 6.31 1.70
CA PHE A 272 9.32 6.81 1.23
C PHE A 272 9.97 5.84 0.24
N LEU A 273 9.99 4.53 0.55
CA LEU A 273 10.57 3.49 -0.30
C LEU A 273 9.92 3.48 -1.69
N PHE A 274 8.58 3.44 -1.77
CA PHE A 274 7.89 3.35 -3.05
C PHE A 274 7.98 4.65 -3.86
N VAL A 275 7.96 5.81 -3.21
CA VAL A 275 8.23 7.09 -3.88
C VAL A 275 9.67 7.14 -4.40
N PHE A 276 10.65 6.69 -3.62
CA PHE A 276 12.05 6.59 -4.04
C PHE A 276 12.23 5.64 -5.23
N LEU A 277 11.63 4.44 -5.18
CA LEU A 277 11.67 3.48 -6.28
C LEU A 277 11.02 4.06 -7.55
N THR A 278 9.93 4.80 -7.42
CA THR A 278 9.30 5.52 -8.55
C THR A 278 10.28 6.49 -9.20
N VAL A 279 11.00 7.28 -8.40
CA VAL A 279 12.02 8.21 -8.90
C VAL A 279 13.14 7.47 -9.63
N GLN A 280 13.61 6.34 -9.10
CA GLN A 280 14.69 5.56 -9.73
C GLN A 280 14.27 4.96 -11.07
N ILE A 281 13.06 4.40 -11.16
CA ILE A 281 12.54 3.84 -12.43
C ILE A 281 12.43 4.91 -13.50
N ILE A 282 11.90 6.08 -13.15
CA ILE A 282 11.76 7.17 -14.12
C ILE A 282 13.14 7.72 -14.52
N LYS A 283 14.09 7.82 -13.59
CA LYS A 283 15.47 8.17 -13.93
C LYS A 283 16.09 7.17 -14.92
N LYS A 284 15.95 5.87 -14.65
CA LYS A 284 16.49 4.82 -15.55
C LYS A 284 15.93 4.94 -16.97
N LYS A 285 14.63 5.20 -17.10
CA LYS A 285 13.98 5.39 -18.41
C LYS A 285 14.41 6.69 -19.14
N ARG A 286 14.92 7.70 -18.43
CA ARG A 286 15.43 8.93 -19.02
C ARG A 286 16.81 8.74 -19.68
N PHE A 287 17.60 7.80 -19.19
CA PHE A 287 18.98 7.57 -19.63
C PHE A 287 19.11 6.42 -20.65
N ASN A 288 18.06 5.64 -20.86
CA ASN A 288 17.92 4.66 -21.94
C ASN A 288 17.05 5.19 -23.07
#